data_c59a9acceb3f61609d161a56798ea0a2
#
_entry.id   c59a9acceb3f61609d161a56798ea0a2
#
_cell.length_a   1.000
_cell.length_b   1.000
_cell.length_c   1.000
_cell.angle_alpha   90.00
_cell.angle_beta   90.00
_cell.angle_gamma   90.00
#
_symmetry.space_group_name_H-M   'P 1'
#
loop_
_entity.id
_entity.type
_entity.pdbx_description
1 polymer ?
#
loop_
_entity_poly.entity_id
_entity_poly.type
_entity_poly.pdbx_seq_one_letter_code
_entity_poly.pdbx_strand_id
1 'polypeptide(L)'
;SVCCVECCTKTGMIMIFGEITTSATVNYEAVIRETLKEIGYDDPAKGLDYKTVNVIVAIEEQSPDIAQSVDSAKVEDIGAGDQGIMFGYATNETESYMPLSHSLATQLGLRLTEVRKSKILDWVRPDGKTQVTVEYKLIDGVPTPQRVDSVVISTQHDEEVGMDAVREGLMEHVVRFVIPEQYLDDKTVYHMNPSGRFVIGGPHGDAGLTGRKIIVDTYGGWGAHGGG
;
A
#
# COMPACT_ATOMS: atom_id res chain seq x y z
N SER A 1 -7.91 23.24 -9.13
CA SER A 1 -7.30 22.46 -10.22
C SER A 1 -8.00 21.11 -10.32
N VAL A 2 -8.31 20.69 -11.53
CA VAL A 2 -8.75 19.31 -11.82
C VAL A 2 -7.50 18.53 -12.16
N CYS A 3 -7.38 17.32 -11.62
CA CYS A 3 -6.21 16.50 -11.76
C CYS A 3 -6.62 15.05 -12.02
N CYS A 4 -6.21 14.49 -13.13
CA CYS A 4 -6.31 13.08 -13.45
C CYS A 4 -4.93 12.60 -13.87
N VAL A 5 -4.12 12.20 -12.89
CA VAL A 5 -2.73 11.78 -13.13
C VAL A 5 -2.56 10.34 -12.67
N GLU A 6 -2.11 9.52 -13.60
CA GLU A 6 -1.77 8.12 -13.40
C GLU A 6 -0.26 7.92 -13.36
N CYS A 7 0.16 6.90 -12.63
CA CYS A 7 1.56 6.50 -12.53
C CYS A 7 1.68 5.02 -12.84
N CYS A 8 2.63 4.65 -13.67
CA CYS A 8 3.01 3.26 -13.83
C CYS A 8 4.53 3.08 -13.68
N THR A 9 4.91 1.91 -13.21
CA THR A 9 6.32 1.57 -12.99
C THR A 9 6.61 0.15 -13.44
N LYS A 10 7.79 -0.04 -14.00
CA LYS A 10 8.39 -1.32 -14.35
C LYS A 10 9.90 -1.19 -14.19
N THR A 11 10.63 -2.30 -14.21
CA THR A 11 12.09 -2.36 -14.07
C THR A 11 12.79 -1.16 -14.73
N GLY A 12 13.44 -0.32 -13.93
CA GLY A 12 14.21 0.83 -14.42
C GLY A 12 13.40 1.99 -15.02
N MET A 13 12.06 1.97 -14.92
CA MET A 13 11.19 2.98 -15.55
C MET A 13 10.06 3.41 -14.62
N ILE A 14 9.77 4.71 -14.61
CA ILE A 14 8.52 5.29 -14.12
C ILE A 14 7.95 6.21 -15.19
N MET A 15 6.65 6.08 -15.43
CA MET A 15 5.89 6.96 -16.30
C MET A 15 4.74 7.58 -15.50
N ILE A 16 4.61 8.90 -15.61
CA ILE A 16 3.43 9.63 -15.16
C ILE A 16 2.74 10.23 -16.39
N PHE A 17 1.41 10.13 -16.43
CA PHE A 17 0.64 10.61 -17.56
C PHE A 17 -0.76 11.04 -17.11
N GLY A 18 -1.36 11.91 -17.88
CA GLY A 18 -2.70 12.41 -17.61
C GLY A 18 -2.81 13.91 -17.82
N GLU A 19 -3.83 14.50 -17.24
CA GLU A 19 -4.17 15.91 -17.41
C GLU A 19 -4.21 16.64 -16.07
N ILE A 20 -3.62 17.84 -16.05
CA ILE A 20 -3.69 18.72 -14.89
C ILE A 20 -3.79 20.18 -15.32
N THR A 21 -4.78 20.88 -14.79
CA THR A 21 -4.89 22.33 -14.91
C THR A 21 -4.48 22.97 -13.59
N THR A 22 -3.35 23.63 -13.59
CA THR A 22 -2.79 24.27 -12.38
C THR A 22 -1.93 25.50 -12.75
N SER A 23 -1.89 26.46 -11.85
CA SER A 23 -0.95 27.58 -11.92
C SER A 23 0.42 27.27 -11.28
N ALA A 24 0.56 26.13 -10.64
CA ALA A 24 1.82 25.71 -10.02
C ALA A 24 2.77 25.15 -11.07
N THR A 25 4.06 25.40 -10.87
CA THR A 25 5.13 24.74 -11.63
C THR A 25 5.69 23.60 -10.78
N VAL A 26 5.57 22.37 -11.26
CA VAL A 26 6.03 21.17 -10.56
C VAL A 26 7.19 20.54 -11.33
N ASN A 27 8.29 20.27 -10.65
CA ASN A 27 9.36 19.45 -11.19
C ASN A 27 9.03 17.97 -10.91
N TYR A 28 8.31 17.34 -11.83
CA TYR A 28 7.84 15.96 -11.69
C TYR A 28 9.01 14.97 -11.52
N GLU A 29 10.11 15.18 -12.26
CA GLU A 29 11.28 14.30 -12.15
C GLU A 29 11.90 14.35 -10.74
N ALA A 30 12.03 15.54 -10.16
CA ALA A 30 12.56 15.68 -8.81
C ALA A 30 11.65 15.01 -7.76
N VAL A 31 10.34 15.17 -7.88
CA VAL A 31 9.36 14.54 -6.99
C VAL A 31 9.44 13.01 -7.09
N ILE A 32 9.50 12.45 -8.30
CA ILE A 32 9.61 11.01 -8.52
C ILE A 32 10.89 10.46 -7.89
N ARG A 33 12.03 11.10 -8.15
CA ARG A 33 13.31 10.64 -7.61
C ARG A 33 13.36 10.68 -6.09
N GLU A 34 12.86 11.74 -5.48
CA GLU A 34 12.82 11.85 -4.02
C GLU A 34 11.88 10.81 -3.40
N THR A 35 10.70 10.57 -4.00
CA THR A 35 9.77 9.52 -3.57
C THR A 35 10.42 8.13 -3.62
N LEU A 36 11.11 7.81 -4.71
CA LEU A 36 11.81 6.53 -4.84
C LEU A 36 12.90 6.36 -3.77
N LYS A 37 13.65 7.42 -3.51
CA LYS A 37 14.68 7.43 -2.46
C LYS A 37 14.05 7.23 -1.09
N GLU A 38 12.93 7.90 -0.80
CA GLU A 38 12.21 7.76 0.46
C GLU A 38 11.64 6.35 0.64
N ILE A 39 11.12 5.72 -0.42
CA ILE A 39 10.68 4.33 -0.40
C ILE A 39 11.86 3.39 -0.14
N GLY A 40 13.06 3.73 -0.60
CA GLY A 40 14.28 2.94 -0.44
C GLY A 40 14.73 2.21 -1.71
N TYR A 41 14.31 2.69 -2.87
CA TYR A 41 14.84 2.26 -4.17
C TYR A 41 16.09 3.10 -4.51
N ASP A 42 17.21 2.73 -3.93
CA ASP A 42 18.49 3.45 -3.94
C ASP A 42 19.66 2.62 -4.47
N ASP A 43 19.36 1.41 -4.96
CA ASP A 43 20.33 0.46 -5.50
C ASP A 43 19.72 -0.30 -6.69
N PRO A 44 20.44 -0.39 -7.84
CA PRO A 44 19.98 -1.17 -9.00
C PRO A 44 19.67 -2.65 -8.69
N ALA A 45 20.34 -3.24 -7.71
CA ALA A 45 20.08 -4.60 -7.27
C ALA A 45 18.65 -4.81 -6.74
N LYS A 46 17.98 -3.72 -6.32
CA LYS A 46 16.58 -3.72 -5.90
C LYS A 46 15.59 -3.64 -7.09
N GLY A 47 16.12 -3.62 -8.32
CA GLY A 47 15.34 -3.54 -9.55
C GLY A 47 14.93 -2.13 -9.97
N LEU A 48 15.19 -1.13 -9.13
CA LEU A 48 14.94 0.29 -9.37
C LEU A 48 15.91 1.12 -8.54
N ASP A 49 16.46 2.18 -9.13
CA ASP A 49 17.33 3.13 -8.42
C ASP A 49 16.92 4.56 -8.80
N TYR A 50 16.63 5.39 -7.80
CA TYR A 50 16.19 6.76 -7.98
C TYR A 50 17.18 7.62 -8.79
N LYS A 51 18.47 7.25 -8.83
CA LYS A 51 19.51 7.98 -9.57
C LYS A 51 19.46 7.69 -11.07
N THR A 52 19.16 6.45 -11.44
CA THR A 52 19.31 5.94 -12.82
C THR A 52 17.97 5.60 -13.49
N VAL A 53 16.85 5.67 -12.75
CA VAL A 53 15.51 5.39 -13.28
C VAL A 53 15.21 6.30 -14.47
N ASN A 54 14.64 5.70 -15.53
CA ASN A 54 14.08 6.44 -16.65
C ASN A 54 12.73 7.02 -16.27
N VAL A 55 12.60 8.34 -16.30
CA VAL A 55 11.36 9.06 -15.97
C VAL A 55 10.73 9.56 -17.27
N ILE A 56 9.48 9.15 -17.49
CA ILE A 56 8.66 9.58 -18.62
C ILE A 56 7.53 10.44 -18.08
N VAL A 57 7.37 11.64 -18.60
CA VAL A 57 6.31 12.59 -18.22
C VAL A 57 5.47 12.89 -19.44
N ALA A 58 4.20 12.55 -19.38
CA ALA A 58 3.19 12.81 -20.41
C ALA A 58 1.98 13.49 -19.74
N ILE A 59 2.22 14.67 -19.17
CA ILE A 59 1.21 15.49 -18.50
C ILE A 59 0.84 16.64 -19.43
N GLU A 60 -0.46 16.80 -19.68
CA GLU A 60 -1.02 17.83 -20.51
C GLU A 60 -2.04 18.69 -19.73
N GLU A 61 -2.52 19.78 -20.33
CA GLU A 61 -3.65 20.53 -19.81
C GLU A 61 -4.96 19.78 -20.08
N GLN A 62 -5.90 19.92 -19.16
CA GLN A 62 -7.23 19.33 -19.34
C GLN A 62 -7.94 19.91 -20.56
N SER A 63 -8.72 19.06 -21.26
CA SER A 63 -9.55 19.47 -22.38
C SER A 63 -10.48 20.63 -21.98
N PRO A 64 -10.55 21.69 -22.81
CA PRO A 64 -11.49 22.80 -22.58
C PRO A 64 -12.96 22.34 -22.51
N ASP A 65 -13.32 21.28 -23.22
CA ASP A 65 -14.69 20.73 -23.20
C ASP A 65 -15.05 20.11 -21.86
N ILE A 66 -14.09 19.46 -21.19
CA ILE A 66 -14.26 18.95 -19.84
C ILE A 66 -14.25 20.10 -18.84
N ALA A 67 -13.34 21.06 -19.00
CA ALA A 67 -13.24 22.22 -18.12
C ALA A 67 -14.56 23.01 -18.01
N GLN A 68 -15.31 23.16 -19.11
CA GLN A 68 -16.63 23.83 -19.11
C GLN A 68 -17.63 23.21 -18.15
N SER A 69 -17.58 21.89 -17.95
CA SER A 69 -18.52 21.19 -17.05
C SER A 69 -18.06 21.17 -15.59
N VAL A 70 -16.81 21.51 -15.34
CA VAL A 70 -16.18 21.41 -14.01
C VAL A 70 -15.95 22.80 -13.42
N ASP A 71 -15.46 23.75 -14.21
CA ASP A 71 -15.07 25.06 -13.73
C ASP A 71 -16.30 25.93 -13.38
N SER A 72 -16.28 26.48 -12.18
CA SER A 72 -17.26 27.44 -11.71
C SER A 72 -16.55 28.60 -11.00
N ALA A 73 -17.18 29.78 -11.05
CA ALA A 73 -16.72 30.97 -10.34
C ALA A 73 -16.80 30.81 -8.81
N LYS A 74 -17.62 29.87 -8.33
CA LYS A 74 -17.78 29.57 -6.92
C LYS A 74 -17.31 28.18 -6.64
N VAL A 75 -16.55 28.01 -5.53
CA VAL A 75 -15.97 26.73 -5.12
C VAL A 75 -17.03 25.66 -4.87
N GLU A 76 -18.18 26.04 -4.32
CA GLU A 76 -19.31 25.15 -4.04
C GLU A 76 -20.01 24.60 -5.29
N ASP A 77 -19.82 25.25 -6.44
CA ASP A 77 -20.44 24.87 -7.71
C ASP A 77 -19.47 24.10 -8.65
N ILE A 78 -18.24 23.81 -8.19
CA ILE A 78 -17.25 23.05 -8.97
C ILE A 78 -17.76 21.63 -9.18
N GLY A 79 -17.83 21.19 -10.44
CA GLY A 79 -18.24 19.84 -10.83
C GLY A 79 -17.16 18.79 -10.57
N ALA A 80 -17.57 17.54 -10.51
CA ALA A 80 -16.67 16.41 -10.23
C ALA A 80 -15.86 15.91 -11.45
N GLY A 81 -16.26 16.29 -12.65
CA GLY A 81 -15.61 15.85 -13.90
C GLY A 81 -16.10 14.50 -14.43
N ASP A 82 -16.59 13.60 -13.57
CA ASP A 82 -17.15 12.31 -13.96
C ASP A 82 -18.16 11.83 -12.90
N GLN A 83 -18.83 10.72 -13.20
CA GLN A 83 -19.66 9.98 -12.26
C GLN A 83 -18.80 9.43 -11.09
N GLY A 84 -19.43 9.24 -9.94
CA GLY A 84 -18.77 8.62 -8.79
C GLY A 84 -19.75 7.90 -7.89
N ILE A 85 -19.31 6.81 -7.29
CA ILE A 85 -20.01 6.13 -6.20
C ILE A 85 -19.01 5.93 -5.05
N MET A 86 -19.44 6.24 -3.83
CA MET A 86 -18.62 6.14 -2.63
C MET A 86 -19.25 5.15 -1.67
N PHE A 87 -18.40 4.38 -1.02
CA PHE A 87 -18.78 3.41 0.01
C PHE A 87 -18.18 3.83 1.35
N GLY A 88 -18.98 3.78 2.40
CA GLY A 88 -18.53 4.02 3.76
C GLY A 88 -18.80 2.80 4.62
N TYR A 89 -17.88 2.47 5.50
CA TYR A 89 -18.01 1.40 6.49
C TYR A 89 -17.33 1.83 7.79
N ALA A 90 -17.93 1.51 8.92
CA ALA A 90 -17.34 1.73 10.22
C ALA A 90 -17.77 0.62 11.20
N THR A 91 -16.89 0.29 12.12
CA THR A 91 -17.12 -0.66 13.20
C THR A 91 -16.49 -0.15 14.49
N ASN A 92 -16.92 -0.62 15.64
CA ASN A 92 -16.34 -0.26 16.92
C ASN A 92 -15.26 -1.23 17.42
N GLU A 93 -14.71 -2.04 16.53
CA GLU A 93 -13.66 -3.02 16.84
C GLU A 93 -12.31 -2.39 17.18
N THR A 94 -12.05 -1.19 16.64
CA THR A 94 -10.81 -0.44 16.84
C THR A 94 -11.11 1.02 17.14
N GLU A 95 -10.16 1.73 17.73
CA GLU A 95 -10.28 3.17 18.01
C GLU A 95 -10.43 4.02 16.74
N SER A 96 -9.90 3.55 15.62
CA SER A 96 -10.01 4.20 14.31
C SER A 96 -11.32 3.90 13.60
N TYR A 97 -12.20 3.11 14.19
CA TYR A 97 -13.44 2.59 13.59
C TYR A 97 -13.23 1.72 12.33
N MET A 98 -12.02 1.26 12.09
CA MET A 98 -11.68 0.35 11.01
C MET A 98 -11.83 -1.12 11.47
N PRO A 99 -12.16 -2.06 10.56
CA PRO A 99 -12.20 -3.49 10.88
C PRO A 99 -10.86 -3.98 11.45
N LEU A 100 -10.88 -4.81 12.49
CA LEU A 100 -9.68 -5.28 13.19
C LEU A 100 -8.72 -6.01 12.23
N SER A 101 -9.23 -6.89 11.37
CA SER A 101 -8.40 -7.63 10.41
C SER A 101 -7.64 -6.69 9.45
N HIS A 102 -8.33 -5.66 8.93
CA HIS A 102 -7.73 -4.66 8.05
C HIS A 102 -6.72 -3.78 8.80
N SER A 103 -7.09 -3.32 10.00
CA SER A 103 -6.21 -2.50 10.84
C SER A 103 -4.91 -3.22 11.18
N LEU A 104 -4.99 -4.48 11.62
CA LEU A 104 -3.80 -5.28 11.94
C LEU A 104 -2.93 -5.54 10.70
N ALA A 105 -3.53 -5.88 9.56
CA ALA A 105 -2.79 -6.08 8.33
C ALA A 105 -2.06 -4.80 7.89
N THR A 106 -2.70 -3.65 7.98
CA THR A 106 -2.10 -2.34 7.69
C THR A 106 -0.95 -2.01 8.64
N GLN A 107 -1.15 -2.23 9.95
CA GLN A 107 -0.11 -1.98 10.95
C GLN A 107 1.10 -2.91 10.77
N LEU A 108 0.90 -4.16 10.37
CA LEU A 108 2.00 -5.07 10.02
C LEU A 108 2.81 -4.54 8.84
N GLY A 109 2.15 -4.01 7.81
CA GLY A 109 2.82 -3.39 6.65
C GLY A 109 3.61 -2.13 7.02
N LEU A 110 3.03 -1.27 7.87
CA LEU A 110 3.70 -0.09 8.42
C LEU A 110 4.93 -0.50 9.24
N ARG A 111 4.79 -1.48 10.12
CA ARG A 111 5.90 -1.98 10.95
C ARG A 111 7.00 -2.61 10.10
N LEU A 112 6.64 -3.35 9.05
CA LEU A 112 7.61 -3.90 8.10
C LEU A 112 8.44 -2.78 7.43
N THR A 113 7.80 -1.68 7.06
CA THR A 113 8.48 -0.50 6.52
C THR A 113 9.38 0.16 7.56
N GLU A 114 8.93 0.27 8.80
CA GLU A 114 9.68 0.87 9.90
C GLU A 114 10.96 0.08 10.22
N VAL A 115 10.87 -1.25 10.41
CA VAL A 115 12.04 -2.09 10.72
C VAL A 115 13.06 -2.09 9.57
N ARG A 116 12.61 -1.93 8.33
CA ARG A 116 13.48 -1.75 7.17
C ARG A 116 14.19 -0.40 7.20
N LYS A 117 13.44 0.71 7.36
CA LYS A 117 13.99 2.08 7.35
C LYS A 117 14.92 2.32 8.54
N SER A 118 14.60 1.77 9.70
CA SER A 118 15.43 1.86 10.91
C SER A 118 16.60 0.86 10.96
N LYS A 119 16.69 -0.03 9.96
CA LYS A 119 17.71 -1.09 9.86
C LYS A 119 17.70 -2.08 11.02
N ILE A 120 16.56 -2.26 11.69
CA ILE A 120 16.36 -3.35 12.66
C ILE A 120 16.42 -4.70 11.92
N LEU A 121 15.79 -4.75 10.74
CA LEU A 121 15.90 -5.86 9.79
C LEU A 121 16.46 -5.29 8.46
N ASP A 122 17.77 -5.16 8.38
CA ASP A 122 18.47 -4.49 7.28
C ASP A 122 18.39 -5.26 5.94
N TRP A 123 18.10 -6.53 6.00
CA TRP A 123 17.87 -7.40 4.84
C TRP A 123 16.46 -7.27 4.23
N VAL A 124 15.52 -6.58 4.86
CA VAL A 124 14.16 -6.34 4.30
C VAL A 124 14.25 -5.36 3.13
N ARG A 125 13.53 -5.68 2.03
CA ARG A 125 13.43 -4.86 0.83
C ARG A 125 12.02 -4.22 0.73
N PRO A 126 11.82 -3.22 -0.16
CA PRO A 126 10.59 -2.42 -0.16
C PRO A 126 9.29 -3.18 -0.47
N ASP A 127 9.33 -4.26 -1.25
CA ASP A 127 8.13 -5.02 -1.58
C ASP A 127 7.73 -5.96 -0.45
N GLY A 128 6.45 -5.92 -0.08
CA GLY A 128 5.91 -6.78 0.95
C GLY A 128 4.39 -6.83 0.93
N LYS A 129 3.86 -7.91 1.49
CA LYS A 129 2.41 -8.15 1.63
C LYS A 129 2.12 -8.64 3.03
N THR A 130 1.00 -8.22 3.57
CA THR A 130 0.52 -8.63 4.89
C THR A 130 -0.95 -9.01 4.81
N GLN A 131 -1.32 -10.07 5.52
CA GLN A 131 -2.70 -10.52 5.62
C GLN A 131 -2.95 -11.02 7.04
N VAL A 132 -4.12 -10.71 7.58
CA VAL A 132 -4.57 -11.19 8.88
C VAL A 132 -5.96 -11.78 8.75
N THR A 133 -6.14 -12.99 9.23
CA THR A 133 -7.45 -13.64 9.37
C THR A 133 -7.85 -13.60 10.83
N VAL A 134 -9.04 -13.08 11.11
CA VAL A 134 -9.60 -12.95 12.45
C VAL A 134 -10.82 -13.85 12.58
N GLU A 135 -10.90 -14.60 13.65
CA GLU A 135 -12.07 -15.37 14.03
C GLU A 135 -13.08 -14.46 14.74
N TYR A 136 -14.32 -14.49 14.26
CA TYR A 136 -15.43 -13.70 14.81
C TYR A 136 -16.51 -14.61 15.39
N LYS A 137 -17.13 -14.14 16.46
CA LYS A 137 -18.35 -14.74 17.03
C LYS A 137 -19.48 -13.73 16.94
N LEU A 138 -20.66 -14.20 16.56
CA LEU A 138 -21.86 -13.37 16.65
C LEU A 138 -22.32 -13.32 18.11
N ILE A 139 -22.26 -12.14 18.71
CA ILE A 139 -22.77 -11.84 20.05
C ILE A 139 -23.93 -10.87 19.87
N ASP A 140 -25.13 -11.30 20.24
CA ASP A 140 -26.37 -10.51 20.03
C ASP A 140 -26.54 -10.00 18.58
N GLY A 141 -26.12 -10.83 17.61
CA GLY A 141 -26.17 -10.50 16.18
C GLY A 141 -25.04 -9.61 15.67
N VAL A 142 -24.10 -9.20 16.53
CA VAL A 142 -22.95 -8.35 16.19
C VAL A 142 -21.68 -9.19 16.02
N PRO A 143 -20.99 -9.13 14.86
CA PRO A 143 -19.69 -9.76 14.70
C PRO A 143 -18.68 -9.19 15.69
N THR A 144 -18.15 -10.04 16.56
CA THR A 144 -17.21 -9.65 17.62
C THR A 144 -15.91 -10.42 17.44
N PRO A 145 -14.75 -9.75 17.26
CA PRO A 145 -13.48 -10.43 17.08
C PRO A 145 -13.09 -11.21 18.34
N GLN A 146 -12.57 -12.41 18.14
CA GLN A 146 -12.17 -13.31 19.24
C GLN A 146 -10.67 -13.52 19.27
N ARG A 147 -10.08 -13.92 18.17
CA ARG A 147 -8.66 -14.25 18.04
C ARG A 147 -8.18 -14.05 16.60
N VAL A 148 -6.88 -13.93 16.45
CA VAL A 148 -6.25 -14.02 15.14
C VAL A 148 -6.05 -15.49 14.81
N ASP A 149 -6.66 -15.92 13.72
CA ASP A 149 -6.55 -17.29 13.24
C ASP A 149 -5.26 -17.51 12.47
N SER A 150 -4.95 -16.62 11.52
CA SER A 150 -3.72 -16.73 10.77
C SER A 150 -3.13 -15.37 10.39
N VAL A 151 -1.80 -15.34 10.28
CA VAL A 151 -1.00 -14.19 9.84
C VAL A 151 -0.12 -14.62 8.68
N VAL A 152 -0.22 -13.90 7.56
CA VAL A 152 0.66 -14.10 6.41
C VAL A 152 1.49 -12.84 6.20
N ILE A 153 2.81 -12.99 6.14
CA ILE A 153 3.73 -11.94 5.72
C ILE A 153 4.61 -12.50 4.62
N SER A 154 4.65 -11.80 3.47
CA SER A 154 5.61 -12.05 2.41
C SER A 154 6.41 -10.78 2.20
N THR A 155 7.72 -10.82 2.42
CA THR A 155 8.61 -9.69 2.23
C THR A 155 9.74 -10.03 1.29
N GLN A 156 10.04 -9.10 0.40
CA GLN A 156 11.26 -9.13 -0.38
C GLN A 156 12.46 -8.97 0.56
N HIS A 157 13.52 -9.73 0.32
CA HIS A 157 14.69 -9.76 1.17
C HIS A 157 15.98 -9.87 0.37
N ASP A 158 17.11 -9.60 1.00
CA ASP A 158 18.42 -9.83 0.42
C ASP A 158 18.66 -11.31 0.12
N GLU A 159 19.45 -11.57 -0.91
CA GLU A 159 19.79 -12.92 -1.34
C GLU A 159 20.55 -13.72 -0.28
N GLU A 160 21.37 -13.04 0.51
CA GLU A 160 22.28 -13.65 1.47
C GLU A 160 21.62 -14.09 2.78
N VAL A 161 20.40 -13.60 3.09
CA VAL A 161 19.70 -13.94 4.33
C VAL A 161 19.05 -15.33 4.24
N GLY A 162 19.26 -16.15 5.24
CA GLY A 162 18.64 -17.47 5.35
C GLY A 162 17.15 -17.38 5.72
N MET A 163 16.34 -18.31 5.21
CA MET A 163 14.87 -18.27 5.42
C MET A 163 14.47 -18.43 6.89
N ASP A 164 15.25 -19.09 7.72
CA ASP A 164 14.97 -19.21 9.15
C ASP A 164 15.16 -17.86 9.85
N ALA A 165 16.22 -17.13 9.52
CA ALA A 165 16.44 -15.77 10.00
C ALA A 165 15.34 -14.80 9.54
N VAL A 166 14.84 -14.95 8.30
CA VAL A 166 13.69 -14.18 7.81
C VAL A 166 12.44 -14.45 8.67
N ARG A 167 12.11 -15.72 8.91
CA ARG A 167 10.93 -16.09 9.69
C ARG A 167 11.01 -15.61 11.14
N GLU A 168 12.16 -15.82 11.77
CA GLU A 168 12.41 -15.43 13.16
C GLU A 168 12.37 -13.92 13.33
N GLY A 169 13.03 -13.16 12.45
CA GLY A 169 13.04 -11.71 12.47
C GLY A 169 11.64 -11.10 12.25
N LEU A 170 10.85 -11.66 11.33
CA LEU A 170 9.47 -11.22 11.12
C LEU A 170 8.58 -11.51 12.34
N MET A 171 8.73 -12.66 12.97
CA MET A 171 7.96 -13.00 14.18
C MET A 171 8.30 -12.06 15.33
N GLU A 172 9.58 -11.84 15.59
CA GLU A 172 10.04 -11.05 16.74
C GLU A 172 9.77 -9.56 16.57
N HIS A 173 10.16 -9.00 15.42
CA HIS A 173 10.19 -7.55 15.23
C HIS A 173 8.94 -6.98 14.53
N VAL A 174 8.09 -7.83 13.93
CA VAL A 174 6.89 -7.38 13.22
C VAL A 174 5.63 -7.93 13.87
N VAL A 175 5.44 -9.25 13.90
CA VAL A 175 4.18 -9.84 14.38
C VAL A 175 3.94 -9.55 15.86
N ARG A 176 4.87 -9.93 16.73
CA ARG A 176 4.75 -9.75 18.19
C ARG A 176 4.74 -8.28 18.62
N PHE A 177 5.29 -7.41 17.80
CA PHE A 177 5.27 -5.97 18.05
C PHE A 177 3.90 -5.34 17.75
N VAL A 178 3.19 -5.83 16.74
CA VAL A 178 1.96 -5.24 16.22
C VAL A 178 0.71 -5.87 16.80
N ILE A 179 0.65 -7.22 16.84
CA ILE A 179 -0.58 -7.92 17.22
C ILE A 179 -0.63 -8.06 18.74
N PRO A 180 -1.65 -7.48 19.41
CA PRO A 180 -1.80 -7.64 20.86
C PRO A 180 -1.90 -9.11 21.26
N GLU A 181 -1.20 -9.47 22.35
CA GLU A 181 -1.10 -10.84 22.84
C GLU A 181 -2.47 -11.47 23.11
N GLN A 182 -3.45 -10.67 23.52
CA GLN A 182 -4.83 -11.13 23.76
C GLN A 182 -5.53 -11.75 22.54
N TYR A 183 -5.04 -11.45 21.33
CA TYR A 183 -5.58 -12.03 20.10
C TYR A 183 -4.78 -13.24 19.60
N LEU A 184 -3.65 -13.56 20.22
CA LEU A 184 -2.78 -14.67 19.83
C LEU A 184 -2.95 -15.85 20.78
N ASP A 185 -2.95 -17.05 20.25
CA ASP A 185 -3.00 -18.30 21.02
C ASP A 185 -2.13 -19.40 20.35
N ASP A 186 -2.12 -20.58 20.95
CA ASP A 186 -1.41 -21.75 20.47
C ASP A 186 -1.93 -22.34 19.14
N LYS A 187 -3.11 -21.88 18.70
CA LYS A 187 -3.74 -22.28 17.42
C LYS A 187 -3.49 -21.27 16.31
N THR A 188 -2.96 -20.08 16.63
CA THR A 188 -2.65 -19.08 15.61
C THR A 188 -1.58 -19.60 14.65
N VAL A 189 -1.88 -19.57 13.35
CA VAL A 189 -0.99 -20.07 12.30
C VAL A 189 -0.20 -18.91 11.68
N TYR A 190 1.11 -19.10 11.55
CA TYR A 190 2.01 -18.08 11.01
C TYR A 190 2.62 -18.53 9.68
N HIS A 191 2.42 -17.76 8.63
CA HIS A 191 2.95 -18.00 7.30
C HIS A 191 3.96 -16.89 6.94
N MET A 192 5.21 -17.07 7.33
CA MET A 192 6.30 -16.12 7.06
C MET A 192 7.05 -16.54 5.79
N ASN A 193 6.92 -15.76 4.73
CA ASN A 193 7.41 -16.10 3.38
C ASN A 193 7.05 -17.54 2.98
N PRO A 194 5.74 -17.89 2.89
CA PRO A 194 5.30 -19.27 2.68
C PRO A 194 5.78 -19.85 1.34
N SER A 195 5.99 -18.99 0.34
CA SER A 195 6.54 -19.39 -0.97
C SER A 195 8.06 -19.56 -0.97
N GLY A 196 8.72 -19.32 0.17
CA GLY A 196 10.17 -19.40 0.29
C GLY A 196 10.88 -18.11 -0.15
N ARG A 197 11.97 -18.24 -0.90
CA ARG A 197 12.83 -17.15 -1.34
C ARG A 197 12.07 -16.09 -2.14
N PHE A 198 12.21 -14.82 -1.73
CA PHE A 198 11.60 -13.67 -2.39
C PHE A 198 12.63 -12.52 -2.53
N VAL A 199 13.55 -12.66 -3.47
CA VAL A 199 14.64 -11.71 -3.74
C VAL A 199 14.26 -10.76 -4.88
N ILE A 200 13.60 -11.25 -5.92
CA ILE A 200 13.11 -10.43 -7.02
C ILE A 200 11.69 -9.97 -6.70
N GLY A 201 11.51 -8.66 -6.56
CA GLY A 201 10.23 -8.06 -6.21
C GLY A 201 10.12 -6.61 -6.69
N GLY A 202 9.07 -5.92 -6.24
CA GLY A 202 8.76 -4.56 -6.67
C GLY A 202 8.58 -4.46 -8.19
N PRO A 203 8.93 -3.31 -8.80
CA PRO A 203 8.80 -3.10 -10.25
C PRO A 203 9.61 -4.07 -11.11
N HIS A 204 10.62 -4.72 -10.54
CA HIS A 204 11.38 -5.76 -11.22
C HIS A 204 10.55 -7.06 -11.35
N GLY A 205 9.80 -7.42 -10.32
CA GLY A 205 8.93 -8.59 -10.33
C GLY A 205 7.71 -8.39 -11.24
N ASP A 206 6.92 -7.37 -10.96
CA ASP A 206 5.74 -7.02 -11.75
C ASP A 206 5.53 -5.50 -11.87
N ALA A 207 4.66 -5.09 -12.80
CA ALA A 207 4.37 -3.69 -13.02
C ALA A 207 3.46 -3.12 -11.91
N GLY A 208 3.78 -1.90 -11.46
CA GLY A 208 2.93 -1.11 -10.58
C GLY A 208 2.08 -0.11 -11.37
N LEU A 209 0.87 0.12 -10.90
CA LEU A 209 -0.08 1.09 -11.44
C LEU A 209 -0.81 1.80 -10.32
N THR A 210 -1.16 3.08 -10.53
CA THR A 210 -2.02 3.85 -9.62
C THR A 210 -3.38 3.16 -9.47
N GLY A 211 -3.94 3.18 -8.26
CA GLY A 211 -5.30 2.72 -8.00
C GLY A 211 -5.55 1.22 -8.18
N ARG A 212 -4.53 0.37 -8.11
CA ARG A 212 -4.64 -1.10 -8.27
C ARG A 212 -4.80 -1.86 -6.95
N LYS A 213 -4.95 -1.17 -5.81
CA LYS A 213 -5.13 -1.76 -4.48
C LYS A 213 -6.38 -1.21 -3.78
N ILE A 214 -7.46 -1.04 -4.54
CA ILE A 214 -8.70 -0.35 -4.13
C ILE A 214 -9.36 -0.94 -2.88
N ILE A 215 -9.21 -2.23 -2.61
CA ILE A 215 -9.78 -2.88 -1.42
C ILE A 215 -8.91 -2.60 -0.19
N VAL A 216 -7.58 -2.57 -0.35
CA VAL A 216 -6.64 -2.16 0.72
C VAL A 216 -6.82 -0.67 1.03
N ASP A 217 -7.05 0.15 0.00
CA ASP A 217 -7.25 1.59 0.13
C ASP A 217 -8.57 1.96 0.84
N THR A 218 -9.48 1.02 0.99
CA THR A 218 -10.79 1.19 1.65
C THR A 218 -10.87 0.38 2.96
N TYR A 219 -11.71 -0.64 3.03
CA TYR A 219 -12.04 -1.33 4.28
C TYR A 219 -11.64 -2.82 4.31
N GLY A 220 -10.74 -3.25 3.42
CA GLY A 220 -10.25 -4.63 3.37
C GLY A 220 -11.30 -5.67 3.00
N GLY A 221 -12.37 -5.26 2.31
CA GLY A 221 -13.46 -6.13 1.88
C GLY A 221 -14.68 -6.16 2.80
N TRP A 222 -14.62 -5.52 3.96
CA TRP A 222 -15.77 -5.43 4.88
C TRP A 222 -16.89 -4.52 4.34
N GLY A 223 -16.54 -3.36 3.81
CA GLY A 223 -17.45 -2.55 3.02
C GLY A 223 -17.47 -3.06 1.58
N ALA A 224 -18.66 -3.24 1.00
CA ALA A 224 -18.78 -3.58 -0.41
C ALA A 224 -18.15 -2.50 -1.29
N HIS A 225 -17.47 -2.88 -2.37
CA HIS A 225 -16.81 -1.98 -3.30
C HIS A 225 -17.27 -2.27 -4.74
N GLY A 226 -17.61 -1.23 -5.49
CA GLY A 226 -18.12 -1.36 -6.86
C GLY A 226 -17.04 -1.59 -7.93
N GLY A 227 -15.78 -1.49 -7.57
CA GLY A 227 -14.65 -1.68 -8.51
C GLY A 227 -14.29 -0.46 -9.33
N GLY A 228 -14.88 0.69 -9.06
CA GLY A 228 -14.61 1.96 -9.75
C GLY A 228 -13.57 2.82 -9.07
#